data_cd5cb56e7c56b52240f7a1de01b76a5e
#
_entry.id   cd5cb56e7c56b52240f7a1de01b76a5e
#
_cell.length_a   1.000
_cell.length_b   1.000
_cell.length_c   1.000
_cell.angle_alpha   90.00
_cell.angle_beta   90.00
_cell.angle_gamma   90.00
#
_symmetry.space_group_name_H-M   'P 1'
#
loop_
_entity.id
_entity.type
_entity.pdbx_description
1 polymer ?
#
loop_
_entity_poly.entity_id
_entity_poly.type
_entity_poly.pdbx_seq_one_letter_code
_entity_poly.pdbx_strand_id
1 'polypeptide(L)'
;AGFLLSLYKGMCTSFADGPRHIVENLREYGITFMVCVPALYEIMYNSILKKLEKAGKLEAVMALVEAHKNDTMEQKAKIFKDIHDIFGENIKLLVSGAAALDSKVEEGYRNFGINLVQGYGLTESSPVVCVNYFPGKDENKHRCGTIGKALPKVQVKIEEPNEEGIGELMVKGPNVMMGYFGDEEATKETIEDGWLHTGDLCSIDKDGYIYIYGRKKSVIVLKNGKNIFPEEMENLVNKIEGVQESMIYSILNKDAKDESDIRIAARVVY
;
A
#
# COMPACT_ATOMS: atom_id res chain seq x y z
N ALA A 1 -0.86 14.63 -6.04
CA ALA A 1 0.16 14.37 -7.06
C ALA A 1 -0.46 14.09 -8.43
N GLY A 2 -1.45 13.21 -8.53
CA GLY A 2 -2.02 12.75 -9.81
C GLY A 2 -2.44 13.87 -10.75
N PHE A 3 -3.25 14.80 -10.28
CA PHE A 3 -3.78 15.89 -11.11
C PHE A 3 -2.69 16.90 -11.58
N LEU A 4 -1.91 17.44 -10.65
CA LEU A 4 -0.88 18.43 -10.99
C LEU A 4 0.23 17.85 -11.86
N LEU A 5 0.64 16.60 -11.62
CA LEU A 5 1.62 15.91 -12.44
C LEU A 5 1.11 15.72 -13.88
N SER A 6 -0.15 15.33 -14.02
CA SER A 6 -0.77 15.15 -15.33
C SER A 6 -0.80 16.44 -16.11
N LEU A 7 -1.18 17.55 -15.49
CA LEU A 7 -1.15 18.90 -16.10
C LEU A 7 0.28 19.29 -16.51
N TYR A 8 1.25 19.12 -15.61
CA TYR A 8 2.65 19.47 -15.90
C TYR A 8 3.23 18.69 -17.07
N LYS A 9 2.83 17.41 -17.22
CA LYS A 9 3.29 16.53 -18.30
C LYS A 9 2.44 16.60 -19.57
N GLY A 10 1.40 17.45 -19.61
CA GLY A 10 0.48 17.54 -20.75
C GLY A 10 -0.35 16.26 -20.96
N MET A 11 -0.60 15.50 -19.90
CA MET A 11 -1.41 14.28 -19.96
C MET A 11 -2.90 14.64 -19.89
N CYS A 12 -3.72 13.87 -20.61
CA CYS A 12 -5.16 13.93 -20.43
C CYS A 12 -5.55 13.34 -19.08
N THR A 13 -6.38 14.04 -18.31
CA THR A 13 -6.89 13.59 -17.01
C THR A 13 -8.38 13.42 -17.09
N SER A 14 -8.87 12.23 -16.73
CA SER A 14 -10.28 11.91 -16.59
C SER A 14 -10.62 11.67 -15.12
N PHE A 15 -11.80 12.07 -14.70
CA PHE A 15 -12.36 11.80 -13.39
C PHE A 15 -13.42 10.71 -13.53
N ALA A 16 -13.40 9.73 -12.62
CA ALA A 16 -14.41 8.70 -12.59
C ALA A 16 -15.78 9.27 -12.15
N ASP A 17 -16.84 8.77 -12.74
CA ASP A 17 -18.22 9.15 -12.40
C ASP A 17 -18.66 8.65 -11.01
N GLY A 18 -17.82 7.85 -10.38
CA GLY A 18 -17.99 7.30 -9.04
C GLY A 18 -17.37 5.91 -8.92
N PRO A 19 -17.21 5.39 -7.70
CA PRO A 19 -16.52 4.11 -7.47
C PRO A 19 -17.13 2.92 -8.22
N ARG A 20 -18.44 2.94 -8.46
CA ARG A 20 -19.16 1.87 -9.15
C ARG A 20 -18.91 1.83 -10.66
N HIS A 21 -18.49 2.94 -11.25
CA HIS A 21 -18.31 3.10 -12.70
C HIS A 21 -16.83 3.05 -13.11
N ILE A 22 -15.91 2.90 -12.18
CA ILE A 22 -14.47 2.97 -12.47
C ILE A 22 -14.06 2.01 -13.58
N VAL A 23 -14.49 0.75 -13.52
CA VAL A 23 -14.11 -0.26 -14.52
C VAL A 23 -14.65 0.08 -15.92
N GLU A 24 -15.84 0.64 -15.98
CA GLU A 24 -16.45 1.13 -17.24
C GLU A 24 -15.67 2.34 -17.77
N ASN A 25 -15.38 3.31 -16.90
CA ASN A 25 -14.63 4.51 -17.26
C ASN A 25 -13.20 4.20 -17.70
N LEU A 26 -12.52 3.19 -17.11
CA LEU A 26 -11.18 2.77 -17.56
C LEU A 26 -11.19 2.39 -19.05
N ARG A 27 -12.23 1.69 -19.50
CA ARG A 27 -12.41 1.28 -20.90
C ARG A 27 -12.83 2.44 -21.79
N GLU A 28 -13.89 3.15 -21.39
CA GLU A 28 -14.51 4.22 -22.15
C GLU A 28 -13.51 5.35 -22.47
N TYR A 29 -12.72 5.73 -21.47
CA TYR A 29 -11.74 6.81 -21.61
C TYR A 29 -10.35 6.34 -22.04
N GLY A 30 -10.17 5.02 -22.23
CA GLY A 30 -8.88 4.46 -22.66
C GLY A 30 -7.75 4.75 -21.69
N ILE A 31 -8.02 4.61 -20.39
CA ILE A 31 -7.09 4.98 -19.32
C ILE A 31 -5.83 4.13 -19.37
N THR A 32 -4.67 4.78 -19.30
CA THR A 32 -3.36 4.12 -19.28
C THR A 32 -2.73 4.05 -17.89
N PHE A 33 -3.16 4.94 -17.00
CA PHE A 33 -2.58 5.10 -15.66
C PHE A 33 -3.67 5.46 -14.65
N MET A 34 -3.72 4.75 -13.52
CA MET A 34 -4.66 5.05 -12.45
C MET A 34 -3.95 5.06 -11.09
N VAL A 35 -4.26 6.08 -10.28
CA VAL A 35 -3.86 6.16 -8.86
C VAL A 35 -5.09 6.00 -8.01
N CYS A 36 -5.09 5.06 -7.09
CA CYS A 36 -6.24 4.81 -6.22
C CYS A 36 -5.82 4.24 -4.85
N VAL A 37 -6.79 4.10 -3.97
CA VAL A 37 -6.61 3.48 -2.65
C VAL A 37 -6.65 1.94 -2.74
N PRO A 38 -5.97 1.23 -1.81
CA PRO A 38 -5.93 -0.24 -1.79
C PRO A 38 -7.29 -0.91 -1.87
N ALA A 39 -8.24 -0.46 -1.03
CA ALA A 39 -9.57 -1.06 -0.94
C ALA A 39 -10.27 -1.22 -2.30
N LEU A 40 -10.06 -0.27 -3.22
CA LEU A 40 -10.66 -0.37 -4.55
C LEU A 40 -10.00 -1.46 -5.40
N TYR A 41 -8.67 -1.57 -5.34
CA TYR A 41 -7.95 -2.65 -6.03
C TYR A 41 -8.33 -4.02 -5.49
N GLU A 42 -8.51 -4.14 -4.18
CA GLU A 42 -8.97 -5.37 -3.52
C GLU A 42 -10.38 -5.77 -3.96
N ILE A 43 -11.33 -4.81 -4.00
CA ILE A 43 -12.70 -5.04 -4.49
C ILE A 43 -12.66 -5.51 -5.95
N MET A 44 -11.88 -4.86 -6.80
CA MET A 44 -11.76 -5.22 -8.22
C MET A 44 -11.15 -6.62 -8.38
N TYR A 45 -10.07 -6.93 -7.67
CA TYR A 45 -9.43 -8.23 -7.67
C TYR A 45 -10.37 -9.35 -7.22
N ASN A 46 -11.03 -9.18 -6.08
CA ASN A 46 -12.00 -10.14 -5.57
C ASN A 46 -13.20 -10.31 -6.51
N SER A 47 -13.62 -9.25 -7.19
CA SER A 47 -14.67 -9.34 -8.22
C SER A 47 -14.26 -10.21 -9.41
N ILE A 48 -12.99 -10.13 -9.83
CA ILE A 48 -12.45 -10.99 -10.90
C ILE A 48 -12.47 -12.45 -10.44
N LEU A 49 -11.93 -12.75 -9.25
CA LEU A 49 -11.89 -14.11 -8.72
C LEU A 49 -13.30 -14.70 -8.60
N LYS A 50 -14.27 -13.96 -8.06
CA LYS A 50 -15.67 -14.38 -7.97
C LYS A 50 -16.32 -14.65 -9.34
N LYS A 51 -15.98 -13.86 -10.36
CA LYS A 51 -16.46 -14.11 -11.73
C LYS A 51 -15.86 -15.38 -12.31
N LEU A 52 -14.58 -15.63 -12.10
CA LEU A 52 -13.91 -16.85 -12.54
C LEU A 52 -14.48 -18.09 -11.84
N GLU A 53 -14.74 -17.99 -10.54
CA GLU A 53 -15.37 -19.06 -9.75
C GLU A 53 -16.77 -19.40 -10.26
N LYS A 54 -17.63 -18.39 -10.43
CA LYS A 54 -18.99 -18.57 -11.00
C LYS A 54 -18.98 -19.18 -12.40
N ALA A 55 -17.93 -18.90 -13.18
CA ALA A 55 -17.74 -19.48 -14.51
C ALA A 55 -17.11 -20.89 -14.48
N GLY A 56 -16.76 -21.42 -13.30
CA GLY A 56 -16.06 -22.71 -13.15
C GLY A 56 -14.64 -22.70 -13.73
N LYS A 57 -14.01 -21.53 -13.87
CA LYS A 57 -12.70 -21.35 -14.51
C LYS A 57 -11.57 -21.04 -13.51
N LEU A 58 -11.88 -20.84 -12.23
CA LEU A 58 -10.91 -20.35 -11.25
C LEU A 58 -9.72 -21.30 -11.11
N GLU A 59 -9.96 -22.61 -10.93
CA GLU A 59 -8.90 -23.61 -10.78
C GLU A 59 -7.98 -23.66 -12.02
N ALA A 60 -8.57 -23.65 -13.22
CA ALA A 60 -7.81 -23.66 -14.46
C ALA A 60 -6.95 -22.41 -14.62
N VAL A 61 -7.49 -21.23 -14.27
CA VAL A 61 -6.74 -19.95 -14.30
C VAL A 61 -5.61 -19.97 -13.27
N MET A 62 -5.84 -20.47 -12.05
CA MET A 62 -4.80 -20.56 -11.04
C MET A 62 -3.71 -21.55 -11.40
N ALA A 63 -4.05 -22.66 -12.07
CA ALA A 63 -3.05 -23.59 -12.63
C ALA A 63 -2.19 -22.92 -13.72
N LEU A 64 -2.80 -22.08 -14.58
CA LEU A 64 -2.06 -21.29 -15.56
C LEU A 64 -1.14 -20.27 -14.89
N VAL A 65 -1.60 -19.60 -13.84
CA VAL A 65 -0.76 -18.67 -13.04
C VAL A 65 0.48 -19.40 -12.51
N GLU A 66 0.33 -20.55 -11.92
CA GLU A 66 1.48 -21.33 -11.40
C GLU A 66 2.41 -21.79 -12.52
N ALA A 67 1.88 -22.24 -13.65
CA ALA A 67 2.68 -22.67 -14.79
C ALA A 67 3.52 -21.53 -15.41
N HIS A 68 3.00 -20.30 -15.33
CA HIS A 68 3.60 -19.10 -15.93
C HIS A 68 4.15 -18.11 -14.91
N LYS A 69 4.39 -18.54 -13.67
CA LYS A 69 4.85 -17.64 -12.59
C LYS A 69 6.17 -16.93 -12.89
N ASN A 70 7.06 -17.58 -13.65
CA ASN A 70 8.38 -17.04 -14.01
C ASN A 70 8.39 -16.28 -15.33
N ASP A 71 7.25 -16.18 -16.01
CA ASP A 71 7.14 -15.44 -17.25
C ASP A 71 7.24 -13.93 -17.00
N THR A 72 7.65 -13.19 -18.03
CA THR A 72 7.66 -11.72 -17.99
C THR A 72 6.24 -11.16 -17.89
N MET A 73 6.11 -9.93 -17.39
CA MET A 73 4.82 -9.24 -17.30
C MET A 73 4.12 -9.17 -18.66
N GLU A 74 4.88 -8.97 -19.74
CA GLU A 74 4.34 -8.92 -21.10
C GLU A 74 3.80 -10.28 -21.57
N GLN A 75 4.49 -11.38 -21.24
CA GLN A 75 4.03 -12.75 -21.54
C GLN A 75 2.75 -13.07 -20.78
N LYS A 76 2.73 -12.79 -19.45
CA LYS A 76 1.55 -12.94 -18.61
C LYS A 76 0.36 -12.13 -19.14
N ALA A 77 0.58 -10.88 -19.55
CA ALA A 77 -0.47 -10.03 -20.10
C ALA A 77 -1.12 -10.63 -21.36
N LYS A 78 -0.33 -11.30 -22.19
CA LYS A 78 -0.85 -12.01 -23.40
C LYS A 78 -1.68 -13.24 -23.01
N ILE A 79 -1.22 -14.02 -22.03
CA ILE A 79 -1.92 -15.23 -21.54
C ILE A 79 -3.24 -14.88 -20.88
N PHE A 80 -3.26 -13.83 -20.05
CA PHE A 80 -4.43 -13.38 -19.29
C PHE A 80 -5.15 -12.21 -19.94
N LYS A 81 -5.15 -12.14 -21.28
CA LYS A 81 -5.76 -11.04 -22.03
C LYS A 81 -7.20 -10.76 -21.62
N ASP A 82 -8.02 -11.79 -21.41
CA ASP A 82 -9.42 -11.64 -21.00
C ASP A 82 -9.56 -10.89 -19.67
N ILE A 83 -8.59 -11.05 -18.76
CA ILE A 83 -8.54 -10.32 -17.48
C ILE A 83 -8.09 -8.88 -17.71
N HIS A 84 -7.12 -8.66 -18.59
CA HIS A 84 -6.71 -7.30 -19.00
C HIS A 84 -7.86 -6.52 -19.62
N ASP A 85 -8.67 -7.15 -20.44
CA ASP A 85 -9.81 -6.53 -21.11
C ASP A 85 -10.88 -6.03 -20.10
N ILE A 86 -10.87 -6.56 -18.86
CA ILE A 86 -11.72 -6.02 -17.79
C ILE A 86 -11.32 -4.59 -17.41
N PHE A 87 -10.02 -4.28 -17.42
CA PHE A 87 -9.49 -2.95 -17.10
C PHE A 87 -9.39 -2.02 -18.32
N GLY A 88 -9.67 -2.54 -19.51
CA GLY A 88 -9.42 -1.86 -20.79
C GLY A 88 -8.01 -2.16 -21.32
N GLU A 89 -7.91 -2.25 -22.64
CA GLU A 89 -6.67 -2.67 -23.34
C GLU A 89 -5.49 -1.69 -23.14
N ASN A 90 -5.77 -0.46 -22.67
CA ASN A 90 -4.77 0.61 -22.60
C ASN A 90 -4.07 0.70 -21.24
N ILE A 91 -4.54 -0.03 -20.22
CA ILE A 91 -3.95 0.09 -18.87
C ILE A 91 -2.50 -0.39 -18.84
N LYS A 92 -1.61 0.46 -18.34
CA LYS A 92 -0.17 0.20 -18.26
C LYS A 92 0.31 0.17 -16.81
N LEU A 93 -0.30 0.98 -15.94
CA LEU A 93 0.14 1.13 -14.58
C LEU A 93 -1.02 1.46 -13.65
N LEU A 94 -1.11 0.70 -12.58
CA LEU A 94 -1.95 0.98 -11.43
C LEU A 94 -1.04 1.33 -10.24
N VAL A 95 -1.35 2.41 -9.53
CA VAL A 95 -0.59 2.84 -8.35
C VAL A 95 -1.52 2.87 -7.15
N SER A 96 -1.16 2.11 -6.13
CA SER A 96 -1.82 2.11 -4.83
C SER A 96 -1.09 3.01 -3.85
N GLY A 97 -1.82 3.81 -3.08
CA GLY A 97 -1.26 4.67 -2.06
C GLY A 97 -2.29 5.06 -1.00
N ALA A 98 -1.87 5.84 -0.03
CA ALA A 98 -2.64 6.32 1.12
C ALA A 98 -2.94 5.28 2.23
N ALA A 99 -2.81 3.99 1.97
CA ALA A 99 -2.90 2.91 2.95
C ALA A 99 -2.07 1.70 2.49
N ALA A 100 -1.85 0.73 3.36
CA ALA A 100 -1.17 -0.51 3.01
C ALA A 100 -2.03 -1.37 2.06
N LEU A 101 -1.42 -1.89 1.01
CA LEU A 101 -2.04 -2.84 0.09
C LEU A 101 -1.71 -4.27 0.53
N ASP A 102 -2.69 -5.18 0.51
CA ASP A 102 -2.42 -6.59 0.73
C ASP A 102 -1.44 -7.13 -0.33
N SER A 103 -0.32 -7.66 0.13
CA SER A 103 0.72 -8.22 -0.75
C SER A 103 0.20 -9.34 -1.66
N LYS A 104 -0.80 -10.13 -1.21
CA LYS A 104 -1.44 -11.15 -2.03
C LYS A 104 -2.25 -10.56 -3.19
N VAL A 105 -2.88 -9.40 -2.97
CA VAL A 105 -3.60 -8.68 -4.02
C VAL A 105 -2.61 -8.10 -5.02
N GLU A 106 -1.54 -7.45 -4.53
CA GLU A 106 -0.45 -6.94 -5.38
C GLU A 106 0.14 -8.05 -6.25
N GLU A 107 0.50 -9.18 -5.64
CA GLU A 107 1.01 -10.37 -6.33
C GLU A 107 -0.01 -10.93 -7.33
N GLY A 108 -1.29 -10.99 -6.95
CA GLY A 108 -2.38 -11.47 -7.80
C GLY A 108 -2.52 -10.67 -9.09
N TYR A 109 -2.47 -9.35 -9.03
CA TYR A 109 -2.45 -8.49 -10.22
C TYR A 109 -1.23 -8.78 -11.10
N ARG A 110 -0.05 -8.91 -10.48
CA ARG A 110 1.18 -9.19 -11.21
C ARG A 110 1.18 -10.58 -11.84
N ASN A 111 0.55 -11.56 -11.21
CA ASN A 111 0.36 -12.89 -11.77
C ASN A 111 -0.49 -12.87 -13.03
N PHE A 112 -1.39 -11.91 -13.16
CA PHE A 112 -2.13 -11.65 -14.39
C PHE A 112 -1.41 -10.73 -15.38
N GLY A 113 -0.17 -10.32 -15.09
CA GLY A 113 0.59 -9.41 -15.94
C GLY A 113 0.16 -7.95 -15.83
N ILE A 114 -0.59 -7.56 -14.80
CA ILE A 114 -1.03 -6.19 -14.55
C ILE A 114 -0.07 -5.51 -13.58
N ASN A 115 0.46 -4.35 -13.99
CA ASN A 115 1.41 -3.58 -13.19
C ASN A 115 0.68 -2.81 -12.09
N LEU A 116 0.55 -3.42 -10.91
CA LEU A 116 0.15 -2.73 -9.69
C LEU A 116 1.39 -2.51 -8.83
N VAL A 117 1.62 -1.25 -8.41
CA VAL A 117 2.74 -0.87 -7.56
C VAL A 117 2.25 -0.05 -6.38
N GLN A 118 2.98 -0.12 -5.26
CA GLN A 118 2.73 0.73 -4.10
C GLN A 118 3.60 1.98 -4.14
N GLY A 119 3.02 3.11 -3.74
CA GLY A 119 3.71 4.34 -3.40
C GLY A 119 3.37 4.76 -1.98
N TYR A 120 4.34 5.30 -1.28
CA TYR A 120 4.19 5.80 0.10
C TYR A 120 4.60 7.26 0.18
N GLY A 121 3.91 7.95 1.06
CA GLY A 121 4.23 9.31 1.47
C GLY A 121 3.12 9.95 2.26
N LEU A 122 3.35 11.19 2.64
CA LEU A 122 2.55 12.00 3.55
C LEU A 122 2.28 13.36 2.90
N THR A 123 1.29 14.08 3.38
CA THR A 123 1.08 15.47 2.98
C THR A 123 2.32 16.31 3.24
N GLU A 124 2.99 16.08 4.36
CA GLU A 124 4.24 16.68 4.81
C GLU A 124 5.43 16.37 3.90
N SER A 125 5.31 15.40 3.00
CA SER A 125 6.35 15.02 2.02
C SER A 125 5.98 15.28 0.56
N SER A 126 4.97 16.07 0.28
CA SER A 126 4.56 16.69 -1.01
C SER A 126 4.30 15.75 -2.21
N PRO A 127 3.60 14.66 -2.14
CA PRO A 127 3.28 13.76 -1.08
C PRO A 127 4.16 12.48 -1.08
N VAL A 128 5.04 12.25 -2.06
CA VAL A 128 5.69 10.94 -2.31
C VAL A 128 7.10 10.89 -1.73
N VAL A 129 7.37 9.85 -0.94
CA VAL A 129 8.69 9.53 -0.37
C VAL A 129 9.35 8.40 -1.15
N CYS A 130 8.61 7.31 -1.34
CA CYS A 130 9.12 6.12 -2.00
C CYS A 130 8.06 5.46 -2.88
N VAL A 131 8.52 4.64 -3.78
CA VAL A 131 7.67 3.87 -4.70
C VAL A 131 8.30 2.52 -5.00
N ASN A 132 7.50 1.49 -5.11
CA ASN A 132 7.95 0.21 -5.59
C ASN A 132 8.34 0.33 -7.06
N TYR A 133 9.41 -0.34 -7.47
CA TYR A 133 9.92 -0.18 -8.83
C TYR A 133 8.85 -0.55 -9.85
N PHE A 134 8.76 0.31 -10.85
CA PHE A 134 7.92 0.08 -12.00
C PHE A 134 8.52 -1.04 -12.87
N PRO A 135 7.75 -2.07 -13.21
CA PRO A 135 8.22 -3.11 -14.12
C PRO A 135 8.44 -2.52 -15.52
N GLY A 136 9.61 -2.68 -16.00
CA GLY A 136 10.04 -2.20 -17.31
C GLY A 136 11.35 -2.89 -17.67
N LYS A 137 12.44 -2.15 -17.61
CA LYS A 137 13.77 -2.69 -17.91
C LYS A 137 14.35 -3.59 -16.81
N ASP A 138 13.78 -3.54 -15.59
CA ASP A 138 14.27 -4.25 -14.40
C ASP A 138 13.10 -4.84 -13.59
N GLU A 139 12.39 -5.81 -14.13
CA GLU A 139 11.27 -6.53 -13.47
C GLU A 139 11.67 -7.13 -12.12
N ASN A 140 12.94 -7.53 -11.97
CA ASN A 140 13.49 -8.08 -10.73
C ASN A 140 13.65 -7.06 -9.59
N LYS A 141 13.39 -5.76 -9.86
CA LYS A 141 13.48 -4.72 -8.83
C LYS A 141 12.15 -4.41 -8.15
N HIS A 142 11.05 -5.00 -8.62
CA HIS A 142 9.79 -4.93 -7.90
C HIS A 142 9.78 -5.97 -6.76
N ARG A 143 9.31 -5.56 -5.58
CA ARG A 143 9.20 -6.45 -4.41
C ARG A 143 7.83 -6.26 -3.75
N CYS A 144 6.93 -7.21 -3.98
CA CYS A 144 5.60 -7.18 -3.37
C CYS A 144 5.66 -7.11 -1.84
N GLY A 145 4.70 -6.41 -1.24
CA GLY A 145 4.63 -6.21 0.21
C GLY A 145 5.59 -5.15 0.74
N THR A 146 6.30 -4.41 -0.13
CA THR A 146 7.11 -3.26 0.25
C THR A 146 6.51 -1.97 -0.30
N ILE A 147 6.83 -0.85 0.31
CA ILE A 147 6.54 0.47 -0.24
C ILE A 147 7.65 0.96 -1.19
N GLY A 148 8.58 0.07 -1.55
CA GLY A 148 9.66 0.30 -2.51
C GLY A 148 10.87 1.00 -1.92
N LYS A 149 11.52 1.83 -2.74
CA LYS A 149 12.73 2.58 -2.39
C LYS A 149 12.48 4.08 -2.45
N ALA A 150 13.27 4.82 -1.68
CA ALA A 150 13.24 6.27 -1.70
C ALA A 150 13.43 6.84 -3.11
N LEU A 151 12.68 7.91 -3.41
CA LEU A 151 12.84 8.64 -4.67
C LEU A 151 14.24 9.27 -4.78
N PRO A 152 14.72 9.54 -6.01
CA PRO A 152 15.97 10.27 -6.20
C PRO A 152 16.01 11.58 -5.41
N LYS A 153 17.12 11.86 -4.70
CA LYS A 153 17.34 13.02 -3.82
C LYS A 153 16.55 13.00 -2.50
N VAL A 154 15.76 11.96 -2.23
CA VAL A 154 15.13 11.72 -0.93
C VAL A 154 16.01 10.78 -0.13
N GLN A 155 16.34 11.17 1.08
CA GLN A 155 17.08 10.35 2.05
C GLN A 155 16.09 9.79 3.07
N VAL A 156 16.33 8.57 3.49
CA VAL A 156 15.53 7.88 4.51
C VAL A 156 16.45 7.20 5.51
N LYS A 157 16.06 7.15 6.76
CA LYS A 157 16.71 6.37 7.82
C LYS A 157 15.65 5.82 8.77
N ILE A 158 16.03 4.78 9.53
CA ILE A 158 15.24 4.29 10.66
C ILE A 158 15.82 4.89 11.93
N GLU A 159 14.97 5.55 12.70
CA GLU A 159 15.32 6.11 13.99
C GLU A 159 14.96 5.14 15.11
N GLU A 160 15.86 4.96 16.09
CA GLU A 160 15.70 4.09 17.24
C GLU A 160 15.21 2.66 16.86
N PRO A 161 15.93 1.93 15.97
CA PRO A 161 15.52 0.61 15.58
C PRO A 161 15.62 -0.38 16.75
N ASN A 162 14.61 -1.25 16.86
CA ASN A 162 14.65 -2.39 17.78
C ASN A 162 15.57 -3.51 17.26
N GLU A 163 15.60 -4.67 17.95
CA GLU A 163 16.42 -5.83 17.56
C GLU A 163 16.09 -6.38 16.16
N GLU A 164 14.87 -6.16 15.69
CA GLU A 164 14.40 -6.56 14.36
C GLU A 164 14.67 -5.50 13.28
N GLY A 165 15.28 -4.36 13.65
CA GLY A 165 15.55 -3.25 12.76
C GLY A 165 14.32 -2.38 12.47
N ILE A 166 13.25 -2.50 13.25
CA ILE A 166 12.03 -1.73 13.13
C ILE A 166 12.12 -0.49 14.02
N GLY A 167 11.90 0.68 13.42
CA GLY A 167 11.87 1.97 14.11
C GLY A 167 11.14 3.01 13.29
N GLU A 168 11.14 4.27 13.74
CA GLU A 168 10.46 5.34 13.02
C GLU A 168 11.17 5.68 11.70
N LEU A 169 10.40 5.73 10.62
CA LEU A 169 10.93 6.19 9.34
C LEU A 169 11.13 7.70 9.37
N MET A 170 12.36 8.13 9.13
CA MET A 170 12.73 9.53 8.98
C MET A 170 12.99 9.86 7.52
N VAL A 171 12.54 11.03 7.09
CA VAL A 171 12.65 11.47 5.69
C VAL A 171 13.32 12.83 5.60
N LYS A 172 14.29 12.99 4.69
CA LYS A 172 14.93 14.26 4.38
C LYS A 172 15.05 14.43 2.87
N GLY A 173 14.63 15.58 2.36
CA GLY A 173 14.74 15.84 0.93
C GLY A 173 13.97 17.07 0.49
N PRO A 174 14.05 17.41 -0.81
CA PRO A 174 13.38 18.59 -1.36
C PRO A 174 11.84 18.46 -1.39
N ASN A 175 11.32 17.27 -1.10
CA ASN A 175 9.90 16.96 -1.01
C ASN A 175 9.32 17.24 0.39
N VAL A 176 10.18 17.40 1.42
CA VAL A 176 9.73 17.71 2.78
C VAL A 176 9.16 19.14 2.81
N MET A 177 8.02 19.32 3.46
CA MET A 177 7.36 20.61 3.63
C MET A 177 8.25 21.60 4.38
N MET A 178 7.96 22.90 4.28
CA MET A 178 8.62 23.94 5.08
C MET A 178 8.12 23.99 6.53
N GLY A 179 6.91 23.50 6.78
CA GLY A 179 6.27 23.46 8.09
C GLY A 179 4.75 23.58 8.01
N TYR A 180 4.10 23.52 9.14
CA TYR A 180 2.67 23.76 9.28
C TYR A 180 2.39 25.27 9.30
N PHE A 181 1.36 25.69 8.56
CA PHE A 181 1.00 27.10 8.46
C PHE A 181 0.49 27.63 9.80
N GLY A 182 1.20 28.63 10.34
CA GLY A 182 0.82 29.28 11.61
C GLY A 182 1.07 28.44 12.87
N ASP A 183 1.77 27.30 12.76
CA ASP A 183 2.07 26.41 13.89
C ASP A 183 3.56 26.01 13.89
N GLU A 184 4.36 26.88 14.50
CA GLU A 184 5.80 26.67 14.61
C GLU A 184 6.15 25.56 15.61
N GLU A 185 5.32 25.34 16.64
CA GLU A 185 5.55 24.33 17.67
C GLU A 185 5.39 22.94 17.06
N ALA A 186 4.26 22.65 16.41
CA ALA A 186 4.05 21.40 15.70
C ALA A 186 5.10 21.20 14.57
N THR A 187 5.55 22.29 13.93
CA THR A 187 6.60 22.20 12.92
C THR A 187 7.93 21.72 13.53
N LYS A 188 8.34 22.27 14.67
CA LYS A 188 9.58 21.87 15.36
C LYS A 188 9.51 20.44 15.91
N GLU A 189 8.35 20.00 16.37
CA GLU A 189 8.13 18.61 16.80
C GLU A 189 8.20 17.61 15.64
N THR A 190 7.78 18.04 14.44
CA THR A 190 7.67 17.16 13.27
C THR A 190 8.93 17.19 12.41
N ILE A 191 9.68 18.31 12.39
CA ILE A 191 10.90 18.46 11.57
C ILE A 191 12.05 18.87 12.46
N GLU A 192 13.01 17.97 12.64
CA GLU A 192 14.24 18.21 13.40
C GLU A 192 15.45 18.08 12.47
N ASP A 193 16.31 19.09 12.43
CA ASP A 193 17.52 19.17 11.58
C ASP A 193 17.27 18.85 10.10
N GLY A 194 16.07 19.17 9.61
CA GLY A 194 15.60 18.91 8.25
C GLY A 194 15.16 17.46 8.00
N TRP A 195 15.07 16.65 9.05
CA TRP A 195 14.45 15.34 9.02
C TRP A 195 13.00 15.41 9.46
N LEU A 196 12.11 14.89 8.63
CA LEU A 196 10.69 14.73 8.90
C LEU A 196 10.46 13.44 9.69
N HIS A 197 9.89 13.54 10.88
CA HIS A 197 9.33 12.43 11.65
C HIS A 197 8.02 11.99 11.02
N THR A 198 7.98 10.80 10.43
CA THR A 198 6.76 10.35 9.74
C THR A 198 5.71 9.79 10.69
N GLY A 199 6.14 9.36 11.87
CA GLY A 199 5.30 8.61 12.80
C GLY A 199 4.97 7.19 12.33
N ASP A 200 5.58 6.71 11.24
CA ASP A 200 5.38 5.37 10.71
C ASP A 200 6.55 4.46 11.09
N LEU A 201 6.26 3.26 11.57
CA LEU A 201 7.25 2.26 11.92
C LEU A 201 7.58 1.40 10.70
N CYS A 202 8.85 1.40 10.37
CA CYS A 202 9.38 0.77 9.17
C CYS A 202 10.68 0.01 9.46
N SER A 203 11.06 -0.88 8.54
CA SER A 203 12.43 -1.37 8.41
C SER A 203 12.94 -1.16 6.99
N ILE A 204 14.26 -1.14 6.83
CA ILE A 204 14.91 -1.04 5.51
C ILE A 204 15.81 -2.24 5.36
N ASP A 205 15.60 -3.02 4.29
CA ASP A 205 16.46 -4.17 4.03
C ASP A 205 17.81 -3.76 3.40
N LYS A 206 18.70 -4.73 3.28
CA LYS A 206 20.06 -4.54 2.70
C LYS A 206 20.06 -4.01 1.26
N ASP A 207 18.98 -4.21 0.53
CA ASP A 207 18.80 -3.75 -0.84
C ASP A 207 18.11 -2.38 -0.92
N GLY A 208 17.73 -1.80 0.25
CA GLY A 208 17.10 -0.48 0.39
C GLY A 208 15.59 -0.48 0.18
N TYR A 209 14.92 -1.65 0.21
CA TYR A 209 13.45 -1.71 0.22
C TYR A 209 12.91 -1.44 1.62
N ILE A 210 11.82 -0.70 1.68
CA ILE A 210 11.20 -0.25 2.91
C ILE A 210 9.93 -1.06 3.15
N TYR A 211 9.82 -1.63 4.37
CA TYR A 211 8.66 -2.34 4.87
C TYR A 211 7.98 -1.48 5.92
N ILE A 212 6.66 -1.32 5.81
CA ILE A 212 5.84 -0.58 6.78
C ILE A 212 5.08 -1.58 7.66
N TYR A 213 5.07 -1.33 8.97
CA TYR A 213 4.42 -2.17 9.98
C TYR A 213 3.19 -1.51 10.58
N GLY A 214 3.17 -0.17 10.69
CA GLY A 214 2.07 0.59 11.23
C GLY A 214 2.50 1.94 11.78
N ARG A 215 1.61 2.57 12.55
CA ARG A 215 1.86 3.88 13.17
C ARG A 215 2.52 3.74 14.55
N LYS A 216 3.53 4.57 14.83
CA LYS A 216 4.21 4.63 16.14
C LYS A 216 3.22 4.86 17.29
N LYS A 217 2.23 5.74 17.10
CA LYS A 217 1.20 6.06 18.08
C LYS A 217 0.15 4.96 18.27
N SER A 218 0.01 4.03 17.32
CA SER A 218 -0.97 2.94 17.36
C SER A 218 -0.41 1.66 17.99
N VAL A 219 0.91 1.57 18.19
CA VAL A 219 1.54 0.36 18.73
C VAL A 219 1.02 0.06 20.12
N ILE A 220 0.61 -1.18 20.34
CA ILE A 220 0.21 -1.71 21.64
C ILE A 220 1.41 -2.45 22.24
N VAL A 221 1.96 -1.90 23.32
CA VAL A 221 3.08 -2.53 24.03
C VAL A 221 2.54 -3.42 25.14
N LEU A 222 2.75 -4.73 25.03
CA LEU A 222 2.35 -5.69 26.03
C LEU A 222 3.28 -5.65 27.27
N LYS A 223 2.81 -6.15 28.39
CA LYS A 223 3.57 -6.21 29.67
C LYS A 223 4.92 -6.92 29.56
N ASN A 224 5.07 -7.83 28.61
CA ASN A 224 6.33 -8.53 28.33
C ASN A 224 7.27 -7.77 27.39
N GLY A 225 6.92 -6.51 27.03
CA GLY A 225 7.68 -5.68 26.11
C GLY A 225 7.45 -5.97 24.62
N LYS A 226 6.56 -6.94 24.28
CA LYS A 226 6.27 -7.24 22.86
C LYS A 226 5.38 -6.16 22.27
N ASN A 227 5.82 -5.63 21.11
CA ASN A 227 5.03 -4.72 20.29
C ASN A 227 4.00 -5.50 19.48
N ILE A 228 2.77 -4.99 19.48
CA ILE A 228 1.68 -5.46 18.62
C ILE A 228 1.31 -4.31 17.70
N PHE A 229 1.25 -4.60 16.41
CA PHE A 229 0.84 -3.67 15.37
C PHE A 229 -0.64 -3.93 15.03
N PRO A 230 -1.57 -3.06 15.46
CA PRO A 230 -3.01 -3.27 15.25
C PRO A 230 -3.36 -3.49 13.79
N GLU A 231 -2.76 -2.73 12.90
CA GLU A 231 -3.01 -2.77 11.45
C GLU A 231 -2.72 -4.15 10.84
N GLU A 232 -1.69 -4.86 11.33
CA GLU A 232 -1.40 -6.23 10.87
C GLU A 232 -2.51 -7.20 11.27
N MET A 233 -3.03 -7.07 12.50
CA MET A 233 -4.13 -7.90 12.99
C MET A 233 -5.45 -7.55 12.28
N GLU A 234 -5.74 -6.27 12.06
CA GLU A 234 -6.91 -5.79 11.32
C GLU A 234 -6.91 -6.34 9.89
N ASN A 235 -5.76 -6.32 9.23
CA ASN A 235 -5.60 -6.90 7.90
C ASN A 235 -5.90 -8.42 7.86
N LEU A 236 -5.66 -9.14 8.95
CA LEU A 236 -6.00 -10.56 9.05
C LEU A 236 -7.50 -10.76 9.33
N VAL A 237 -8.06 -9.98 10.25
CA VAL A 237 -9.49 -10.06 10.64
C VAL A 237 -10.38 -9.65 9.46
N ASN A 238 -10.02 -8.61 8.72
CA ASN A 238 -10.77 -8.12 7.56
C ASN A 238 -10.81 -9.11 6.38
N LYS A 239 -9.97 -10.18 6.40
CA LYS A 239 -10.01 -11.26 5.40
C LYS A 239 -11.06 -12.34 5.73
N ILE A 240 -11.65 -12.31 6.92
CA ILE A 240 -12.69 -13.27 7.32
C ILE A 240 -13.97 -12.94 6.55
N GLU A 241 -14.56 -13.94 5.92
CA GLU A 241 -15.80 -13.77 5.15
C GLU A 241 -16.92 -13.20 6.03
N GLY A 242 -17.58 -12.15 5.56
CA GLY A 242 -18.63 -11.43 6.29
C GLY A 242 -18.12 -10.24 7.11
N VAL A 243 -16.81 -10.13 7.38
CA VAL A 243 -16.25 -8.95 8.03
C VAL A 243 -16.16 -7.80 7.03
N GLN A 244 -16.74 -6.66 7.38
CA GLN A 244 -16.67 -5.43 6.57
C GLN A 244 -15.51 -4.54 7.03
N GLU A 245 -15.32 -4.42 8.35
CA GLU A 245 -14.30 -3.59 8.96
C GLU A 245 -13.96 -4.11 10.35
N SER A 246 -12.70 -3.99 10.77
CA SER A 246 -12.28 -4.27 12.12
C SER A 246 -11.37 -3.19 12.68
N MET A 247 -11.39 -3.04 14.00
CA MET A 247 -10.51 -2.16 14.75
C MET A 247 -9.91 -2.95 15.90
N ILE A 248 -8.59 -2.98 15.98
CA ILE A 248 -7.82 -3.62 17.06
C ILE A 248 -7.34 -2.54 18.02
N TYR A 249 -7.55 -2.75 19.31
CA TYR A 249 -7.17 -1.79 20.35
C TYR A 249 -6.87 -2.50 21.67
N SER A 250 -6.22 -1.81 22.58
CA SER A 250 -5.97 -2.30 23.93
C SER A 250 -7.08 -1.86 24.88
N ILE A 251 -7.41 -2.73 25.83
CA ILE A 251 -8.25 -2.39 26.98
C ILE A 251 -7.56 -2.85 28.25
N LEU A 252 -7.71 -2.09 29.32
CA LEU A 252 -7.24 -2.48 30.64
C LEU A 252 -7.96 -3.74 31.14
N ASN A 253 -7.24 -4.63 31.79
CA ASN A 253 -7.85 -5.75 32.49
C ASN A 253 -8.72 -5.24 33.65
N LYS A 254 -9.78 -5.96 34.01
CA LYS A 254 -10.72 -5.54 35.08
C LYS A 254 -10.03 -5.29 36.40
N ASP A 255 -8.96 -6.06 36.68
CA ASP A 255 -8.19 -6.00 37.94
C ASP A 255 -6.79 -5.42 37.69
N ALA A 256 -6.64 -4.59 36.64
CA ALA A 256 -5.35 -4.01 36.25
C ALA A 256 -4.73 -3.22 37.41
N LYS A 257 -3.46 -3.53 37.72
CA LYS A 257 -2.69 -2.85 38.77
C LYS A 257 -1.89 -1.68 38.23
N ASP A 258 -1.66 -1.66 36.92
CA ASP A 258 -0.96 -0.62 36.19
C ASP A 258 -1.47 -0.52 34.75
N GLU A 259 -1.07 0.52 34.04
CA GLU A 259 -1.47 0.78 32.64
C GLU A 259 -0.95 -0.24 31.62
N SER A 260 0.04 -1.05 32.01
CA SER A 260 0.61 -2.10 31.15
C SER A 260 -0.17 -3.42 31.23
N ASP A 261 -1.10 -3.54 32.19
CA ASP A 261 -1.94 -4.74 32.35
C ASP A 261 -3.17 -4.67 31.43
N ILE A 262 -2.89 -4.84 30.13
CA ILE A 262 -3.84 -4.72 29.06
C ILE A 262 -4.11 -6.06 28.38
N ARG A 263 -5.26 -6.14 27.72
CA ARG A 263 -5.60 -7.18 26.77
C ARG A 263 -5.93 -6.57 25.41
N ILE A 264 -5.69 -7.32 24.35
CA ILE A 264 -6.07 -6.93 23.01
C ILE A 264 -7.55 -7.21 22.81
N ALA A 265 -8.26 -6.27 22.23
CA ALA A 265 -9.66 -6.38 21.88
C ALA A 265 -9.84 -6.05 20.39
N ALA A 266 -10.85 -6.65 19.78
CA ALA A 266 -11.28 -6.35 18.42
C ALA A 266 -12.73 -5.86 18.43
N ARG A 267 -12.98 -4.79 17.70
CA ARG A 267 -14.34 -4.39 17.30
C ARG A 267 -14.51 -4.74 15.84
N VAL A 268 -15.54 -5.51 15.52
CA VAL A 268 -15.76 -6.02 14.17
C VAL A 268 -17.14 -5.58 13.68
N VAL A 269 -17.21 -5.09 12.45
CA VAL A 269 -18.44 -4.80 11.72
C VAL A 269 -18.63 -5.90 10.68
N TYR A 270 -19.83 -6.51 10.62
CA TYR A 270 -20.18 -7.62 9.74
C TYR A 270 -21.59 -7.47 9.19
#